data_d3c98f0c704ce9f532cd28cfbd39ae4c
#
_entry.id   d3c98f0c704ce9f532cd28cfbd39ae4c
#
_cell.length_a   1.000
_cell.length_b   1.000
_cell.length_c   1.000
_cell.angle_alpha   90.00
_cell.angle_beta   90.00
_cell.angle_gamma   90.00
#
_symmetry.space_group_name_H-M   'P 1'
#
loop_
_entity.id
_entity.type
_entity.pdbx_description
1 polymer ?
#
loop_
_entity_poly.entity_id
_entity_poly.type
_entity_poly.pdbx_seq_one_letter_code
_entity_poly.pdbx_strand_id
1 'polypeptide(L)'
;MNLRSVLSTLLFALLLPAGAACAQQIPQPPLPTIQLQSGMYLIKAEVAGNSATRMVGMMMREKMGANEGMLFLFPDKREQCMWMKNTLVPLSVAFIDENGVILNIEDMKPQTEDSHCSAKPAPYALEMNLNWFKQKGIKAGTKILGIEKAGKAQP
;
A
#
# COMPACT_ATOMS: atom_id res chain seq x y z
N MET A 1 79.12 5.74 26.41
CA MET A 1 78.44 4.90 25.40
C MET A 1 76.97 4.84 25.83
N ASN A 2 76.11 5.63 25.18
CA ASN A 2 74.70 5.76 25.56
C ASN A 2 73.85 5.01 24.52
N LEU A 3 73.23 3.90 24.96
CA LEU A 3 72.28 3.12 24.15
C LEU A 3 70.88 3.70 24.39
N ARG A 4 70.34 4.44 23.37
CA ARG A 4 68.96 4.91 23.36
C ARG A 4 68.06 3.83 22.74
N SER A 5 67.27 3.23 23.60
CA SER A 5 66.17 2.32 23.21
C SER A 5 65.04 3.12 22.62
N VAL A 6 64.70 2.91 21.34
CA VAL A 6 63.54 3.48 20.64
C VAL A 6 62.41 2.49 20.78
N LEU A 7 61.42 2.79 21.63
CA LEU A 7 60.16 2.03 21.74
C LEU A 7 59.25 2.48 20.59
N SER A 8 59.07 1.64 19.61
CA SER A 8 58.15 1.86 18.49
C SER A 8 56.75 1.32 18.90
N THR A 9 55.83 2.21 19.22
CA THR A 9 54.45 1.86 19.53
C THR A 9 53.69 1.67 18.22
N LEU A 10 53.37 0.45 17.84
CA LEU A 10 52.45 0.10 16.74
C LEU A 10 51.03 0.34 17.20
N LEU A 11 50.42 1.40 16.66
CA LEU A 11 49.01 1.68 16.82
C LEU A 11 48.21 0.81 15.83
N PHE A 12 47.60 -0.26 16.34
CA PHE A 12 46.75 -1.15 15.55
C PHE A 12 45.37 -0.52 15.45
N ALA A 13 45.09 0.16 14.36
CA ALA A 13 43.76 0.72 14.11
C ALA A 13 42.75 -0.41 13.79
N LEU A 14 41.88 -0.73 14.72
CA LEU A 14 40.72 -1.63 14.50
C LEU A 14 39.74 -0.94 13.54
N LEU A 15 39.78 -1.30 12.28
CA LEU A 15 38.74 -1.01 11.30
C LEU A 15 37.51 -1.91 11.61
N LEU A 16 36.50 -1.38 12.30
CA LEU A 16 35.20 -2.01 12.44
C LEU A 16 34.48 -1.97 11.08
N PRO A 17 34.03 -3.09 10.51
CA PRO A 17 33.22 -3.05 9.30
C PRO A 17 31.89 -2.38 9.65
N ALA A 18 31.59 -1.26 8.99
CA ALA A 18 30.25 -0.67 9.01
C ALA A 18 29.29 -1.64 8.31
N GLY A 19 28.63 -2.49 9.07
CA GLY A 19 27.57 -3.35 8.57
C GLY A 19 26.46 -2.46 8.02
N ALA A 20 26.23 -2.52 6.70
CA ALA A 20 25.06 -1.93 6.08
C ALA A 20 23.82 -2.62 6.68
N ALA A 21 23.14 -1.95 7.61
CA ALA A 21 21.85 -2.39 8.09
C ALA A 21 20.89 -2.34 6.91
N CYS A 22 20.59 -3.49 6.32
CA CYS A 22 19.46 -3.66 5.41
C CYS A 22 18.21 -3.31 6.19
N ALA A 23 17.63 -2.13 5.97
CA ALA A 23 16.36 -1.77 6.57
C ALA A 23 15.32 -2.79 6.10
N GLN A 24 14.91 -3.70 6.99
CA GLN A 24 13.82 -4.63 6.72
C GLN A 24 12.55 -3.83 6.49
N GLN A 25 11.98 -3.94 5.30
CA GLN A 25 10.67 -3.39 5.05
C GLN A 25 9.65 -4.23 5.84
N ILE A 26 8.95 -3.56 6.74
CA ILE A 26 7.89 -4.16 7.56
C ILE A 26 6.53 -3.60 7.10
N PRO A 27 5.43 -4.37 7.24
CA PRO A 27 4.10 -3.84 6.94
C PRO A 27 3.79 -2.65 7.84
N GLN A 28 3.03 -1.67 7.32
CA GLN A 28 2.55 -0.59 8.17
C GLN A 28 1.59 -1.13 9.24
N PRO A 29 1.51 -0.46 10.40
CA PRO A 29 0.52 -0.80 11.42
C PRO A 29 -0.90 -0.77 10.83
N PRO A 30 -1.85 -1.51 11.42
CA PRO A 30 -3.26 -1.42 11.01
C PRO A 30 -3.75 0.03 11.04
N LEU A 31 -4.40 0.45 9.95
CA LEU A 31 -4.97 1.79 9.83
C LEU A 31 -6.40 1.82 10.39
N PRO A 32 -6.94 3.03 10.68
CA PRO A 32 -8.35 3.18 11.01
C PRO A 32 -9.23 2.52 9.94
N THR A 33 -10.27 1.81 10.37
CA THR A 33 -11.16 1.08 9.46
C THR A 33 -12.53 1.72 9.40
N ILE A 34 -13.14 1.63 8.21
CA ILE A 34 -14.55 1.96 7.98
C ILE A 34 -15.28 0.77 7.40
N GLN A 35 -16.61 0.76 7.55
CA GLN A 35 -17.45 -0.20 6.87
C GLN A 35 -17.97 0.38 5.57
N LEU A 36 -17.60 -0.25 4.46
CA LEU A 36 -18.15 -0.01 3.13
C LEU A 36 -19.20 -1.08 2.80
N GLN A 37 -20.03 -0.79 1.79
CA GLN A 37 -21.03 -1.72 1.29
C GLN A 37 -21.11 -1.68 -0.24
N SER A 38 -21.20 -2.86 -0.84
CA SER A 38 -21.50 -3.02 -2.27
C SER A 38 -22.61 -4.07 -2.43
N GLY A 39 -23.80 -3.63 -2.84
CA GLY A 39 -24.98 -4.50 -2.83
C GLY A 39 -25.25 -5.06 -1.43
N MET A 40 -25.25 -6.39 -1.30
CA MET A 40 -25.44 -7.08 -0.01
C MET A 40 -24.13 -7.34 0.76
N TYR A 41 -22.98 -7.01 0.20
CA TYR A 41 -21.68 -7.33 0.76
C TYR A 41 -21.14 -6.17 1.61
N LEU A 42 -20.74 -6.49 2.84
CA LEU A 42 -20.06 -5.57 3.73
C LEU A 42 -18.54 -5.76 3.60
N ILE A 43 -17.82 -4.66 3.59
CA ILE A 43 -16.37 -4.62 3.46
C ILE A 43 -15.81 -3.84 4.65
N LYS A 44 -14.87 -4.43 5.37
CA LYS A 44 -14.07 -3.72 6.37
C LYS A 44 -12.83 -3.16 5.68
N ALA A 45 -12.82 -1.87 5.41
CA ALA A 45 -11.73 -1.21 4.69
C ALA A 45 -10.86 -0.40 5.64
N GLU A 46 -9.54 -0.65 5.64
CA GLU A 46 -8.57 0.28 6.21
C GLU A 46 -8.47 1.52 5.33
N VAL A 47 -8.21 2.69 5.92
CA VAL A 47 -8.18 3.96 5.19
C VAL A 47 -6.77 4.48 5.05
N ALA A 48 -6.20 4.41 3.85
CA ALA A 48 -4.95 5.04 3.47
C ALA A 48 -5.21 6.47 3.00
N GLY A 49 -5.30 7.40 3.95
CA GLY A 49 -5.78 8.77 3.72
C GLY A 49 -4.70 9.82 3.53
N ASN A 50 -3.42 9.53 3.81
CA ASN A 50 -2.29 10.46 3.65
C ASN A 50 -1.18 9.87 2.78
N SER A 51 -0.23 10.70 2.36
CA SER A 51 0.85 10.31 1.47
C SER A 51 1.65 9.10 1.98
N ALA A 52 2.01 9.10 3.27
CA ALA A 52 2.81 8.02 3.86
C ALA A 52 2.05 6.68 3.84
N THR A 53 0.78 6.68 4.26
CA THR A 53 -0.04 5.45 4.29
C THR A 53 -0.37 4.95 2.89
N ARG A 54 -0.61 5.85 1.91
CA ARG A 54 -0.81 5.46 0.51
C ARG A 54 0.45 4.85 -0.11
N MET A 55 1.65 5.41 0.20
CA MET A 55 2.91 4.92 -0.34
C MET A 55 3.20 3.49 0.11
N VAL A 56 2.89 3.14 1.34
CA VAL A 56 3.11 1.80 1.88
C VAL A 56 1.97 0.84 1.47
N GLY A 57 0.72 1.28 1.55
CA GLY A 57 -0.44 0.47 1.16
C GLY A 57 -0.42 -0.93 1.80
N MET A 58 -0.59 -1.95 0.97
CA MET A 58 -0.61 -3.37 1.35
C MET A 58 0.78 -4.03 1.38
N MET A 59 1.87 -3.26 1.20
CA MET A 59 3.23 -3.82 1.18
C MET A 59 3.52 -4.66 2.42
N MET A 60 4.25 -5.78 2.21
CA MET A 60 4.73 -6.72 3.22
C MET A 60 3.64 -7.42 4.04
N ARG A 61 2.36 -7.25 3.73
CA ARG A 61 1.29 -8.02 4.36
C ARG A 61 1.22 -9.41 3.77
N GLU A 62 1.20 -10.43 4.62
CA GLU A 62 1.17 -11.84 4.21
C GLU A 62 -0.25 -12.35 3.95
N LYS A 63 -1.26 -11.69 4.51
CA LYS A 63 -2.67 -12.09 4.40
C LYS A 63 -3.62 -10.92 4.58
N MET A 64 -4.83 -11.07 4.06
CA MET A 64 -5.96 -10.17 4.24
C MET A 64 -7.23 -11.02 4.42
N GLY A 65 -8.12 -10.62 5.32
CA GLY A 65 -9.40 -11.29 5.56
C GLY A 65 -10.29 -11.30 4.31
N ALA A 66 -11.22 -12.25 4.23
CA ALA A 66 -12.03 -12.46 3.03
C ALA A 66 -12.82 -11.24 2.56
N ASN A 67 -13.30 -10.41 3.50
CA ASN A 67 -14.04 -9.17 3.24
C ASN A 67 -13.31 -7.95 3.83
N GLU A 68 -12.00 -8.03 3.98
CA GLU A 68 -11.15 -6.90 4.34
C GLU A 68 -10.52 -6.32 3.07
N GLY A 69 -10.18 -5.03 3.14
CA GLY A 69 -9.55 -4.32 2.04
C GLY A 69 -8.89 -3.04 2.52
N MET A 70 -8.36 -2.28 1.56
CA MET A 70 -7.80 -0.96 1.83
C MET A 70 -8.37 0.06 0.85
N LEU A 71 -8.94 1.14 1.42
CA LEU A 71 -9.44 2.28 0.67
C LEU A 71 -8.38 3.38 0.65
N PHE A 72 -7.93 3.72 -0.54
CA PHE A 72 -7.00 4.82 -0.80
C PHE A 72 -7.79 6.09 -1.12
N LEU A 73 -7.46 7.19 -0.46
CA LEU A 73 -8.01 8.50 -0.73
C LEU A 73 -6.94 9.36 -1.41
N PHE A 74 -7.23 9.89 -2.59
CA PHE A 74 -6.31 10.75 -3.32
C PHE A 74 -6.77 12.22 -3.23
N PRO A 75 -5.85 13.15 -2.95
CA PRO A 75 -6.19 14.58 -2.86
C PRO A 75 -6.53 15.20 -4.22
N ASP A 76 -5.96 14.62 -5.29
CA ASP A 76 -6.09 15.12 -6.65
C ASP A 76 -7.09 14.29 -7.45
N LYS A 77 -7.98 14.97 -8.18
CA LYS A 77 -8.90 14.36 -9.15
C LYS A 77 -8.20 14.17 -10.50
N ARG A 78 -7.31 13.19 -10.57
CA ARG A 78 -6.60 12.79 -11.80
C ARG A 78 -6.67 11.28 -11.99
N GLU A 79 -6.18 10.79 -13.10
CA GLU A 79 -5.92 9.36 -13.25
C GLU A 79 -4.94 8.91 -12.17
N GLN A 80 -5.30 7.83 -11.50
CA GLN A 80 -4.48 7.22 -10.45
C GLN A 80 -4.02 5.85 -10.92
N CYS A 81 -2.77 5.52 -10.64
CA CYS A 81 -2.20 4.23 -10.94
C CYS A 81 -1.72 3.55 -9.66
N MET A 82 -1.94 2.24 -9.58
CA MET A 82 -1.49 1.38 -8.49
C MET A 82 -0.46 0.39 -9.03
N TRP A 83 0.40 -0.10 -8.17
CA TRP A 83 1.41 -1.11 -8.46
C TRP A 83 1.50 -2.12 -7.32
N MET A 84 2.17 -3.24 -7.55
CA MET A 84 2.27 -4.32 -6.57
C MET A 84 3.69 -4.48 -5.99
N LYS A 85 4.53 -3.43 -6.07
CA LYS A 85 5.87 -3.43 -5.48
C LYS A 85 5.80 -3.83 -4.00
N ASN A 86 6.60 -4.82 -3.61
CA ASN A 86 6.67 -5.35 -2.23
C ASN A 86 5.32 -5.84 -1.66
N THR A 87 4.28 -5.99 -2.47
CA THR A 87 2.96 -6.51 -2.06
C THR A 87 2.92 -8.02 -2.28
N LEU A 88 2.76 -8.78 -1.19
CA LEU A 88 2.87 -10.25 -1.21
C LEU A 88 1.56 -10.95 -1.57
N VAL A 89 0.44 -10.32 -1.23
CA VAL A 89 -0.91 -10.88 -1.50
C VAL A 89 -1.40 -10.46 -2.89
N PRO A 90 -1.99 -11.37 -3.67
CA PRO A 90 -2.60 -11.00 -4.95
C PRO A 90 -3.88 -10.19 -4.70
N LEU A 91 -4.06 -9.09 -5.44
CA LEU A 91 -5.13 -8.13 -5.23
C LEU A 91 -5.92 -7.85 -6.51
N SER A 92 -7.16 -7.38 -6.33
CA SER A 92 -7.90 -6.65 -7.34
C SER A 92 -8.15 -5.23 -6.83
N VAL A 93 -7.93 -4.22 -7.66
CA VAL A 93 -8.22 -2.82 -7.35
C VAL A 93 -9.43 -2.32 -8.13
N ALA A 94 -10.38 -1.69 -7.45
CA ALA A 94 -11.48 -0.94 -8.06
C ALA A 94 -11.17 0.56 -7.93
N PHE A 95 -11.09 1.25 -9.06
CA PHE A 95 -11.02 2.71 -9.11
C PHE A 95 -12.43 3.30 -9.06
N ILE A 96 -12.63 4.32 -8.23
CA ILE A 96 -13.96 4.79 -7.85
C ILE A 96 -14.03 6.30 -8.02
N ASP A 97 -15.11 6.79 -8.58
CA ASP A 97 -15.37 8.21 -8.78
C ASP A 97 -15.85 8.90 -7.49
N GLU A 98 -16.08 10.20 -7.58
CA GLU A 98 -16.54 11.04 -6.46
C GLU A 98 -17.96 10.69 -5.96
N ASN A 99 -18.77 10.00 -6.76
CA ASN A 99 -20.11 9.53 -6.42
C ASN A 99 -20.12 8.13 -5.81
N GLY A 100 -18.93 7.52 -5.65
CA GLY A 100 -18.76 6.16 -5.17
C GLY A 100 -18.99 5.09 -6.24
N VAL A 101 -19.00 5.45 -7.54
CA VAL A 101 -19.23 4.51 -8.63
C VAL A 101 -17.89 3.95 -9.14
N ILE A 102 -17.82 2.65 -9.28
CA ILE A 102 -16.63 1.97 -9.83
C ILE A 102 -16.45 2.34 -11.30
N LEU A 103 -15.28 2.86 -11.65
CA LEU A 103 -14.90 3.22 -13.01
C LEU A 103 -14.38 2.01 -13.78
N ASN A 104 -13.41 1.31 -13.21
CA ASN A 104 -12.84 0.06 -13.71
C ASN A 104 -12.26 -0.75 -12.56
N ILE A 105 -12.00 -2.02 -12.82
CA ILE A 105 -11.37 -2.96 -11.88
C ILE A 105 -10.19 -3.61 -12.61
N GLU A 106 -9.04 -3.69 -11.94
CA GLU A 106 -7.83 -4.32 -12.43
C GLU A 106 -7.39 -5.43 -11.46
N ASP A 107 -7.04 -6.59 -12.01
CA ASP A 107 -6.41 -7.67 -11.26
C ASP A 107 -4.89 -7.48 -11.28
N MET A 108 -4.27 -7.53 -10.10
CA MET A 108 -2.87 -7.18 -9.91
C MET A 108 -2.06 -8.36 -9.40
N LYS A 109 -0.95 -8.66 -10.08
CA LYS A 109 -0.05 -9.75 -9.72
C LYS A 109 0.93 -9.30 -8.64
N PRO A 110 1.14 -10.11 -7.56
CA PRO A 110 2.09 -9.78 -6.51
C PRO A 110 3.50 -9.47 -7.01
N GLN A 111 4.17 -8.53 -6.34
CA GLN A 111 5.58 -8.19 -6.53
C GLN A 111 5.92 -7.71 -7.96
N THR A 112 4.95 -7.14 -8.69
CA THR A 112 5.19 -6.49 -9.98
C THR A 112 5.17 -4.97 -9.83
N GLU A 113 5.86 -4.30 -10.75
CA GLU A 113 5.86 -2.83 -10.85
C GLU A 113 5.04 -2.35 -12.05
N ASP A 114 4.22 -3.23 -12.62
CA ASP A 114 3.28 -2.87 -13.68
C ASP A 114 2.29 -1.84 -13.16
N SER A 115 1.99 -0.84 -13.98
CA SER A 115 1.01 0.20 -13.63
C SER A 115 -0.39 -0.25 -13.99
N HIS A 116 -1.27 -0.27 -12.98
CA HIS A 116 -2.70 -0.50 -13.13
C HIS A 116 -3.42 0.82 -12.88
N CYS A 117 -4.05 1.39 -13.92
CA CYS A 117 -4.52 2.76 -13.88
C CYS A 117 -6.05 2.87 -13.96
N SER A 118 -6.58 3.93 -13.38
CA SER A 118 -7.99 4.28 -13.51
C SER A 118 -8.32 4.72 -14.95
N ALA A 119 -9.48 4.31 -15.44
CA ALA A 119 -9.95 4.69 -16.78
C ALA A 119 -10.34 6.18 -16.89
N LYS A 120 -10.52 6.86 -15.77
CA LYS A 120 -10.87 8.28 -15.63
C LYS A 120 -10.32 8.81 -14.31
N PRO A 121 -10.31 10.15 -14.08
CA PRO A 121 -9.96 10.71 -12.77
C PRO A 121 -10.70 10.02 -11.63
N ALA A 122 -9.95 9.48 -10.66
CA ALA A 122 -10.47 8.68 -9.56
C ALA A 122 -9.96 9.22 -8.20
N PRO A 123 -10.80 9.82 -7.36
CA PRO A 123 -10.41 10.23 -6.02
C PRO A 123 -10.24 9.05 -5.05
N TYR A 124 -10.69 7.85 -5.42
CA TYR A 124 -10.61 6.66 -4.56
C TYR A 124 -10.16 5.43 -5.32
N ALA A 125 -9.43 4.54 -4.63
CA ALA A 125 -9.19 3.17 -5.06
C ALA A 125 -9.45 2.20 -3.90
N LEU A 126 -10.08 1.07 -4.17
CA LEU A 126 -10.36 0.03 -3.17
C LEU A 126 -9.67 -1.26 -3.57
N GLU A 127 -8.67 -1.67 -2.80
CA GLU A 127 -7.99 -2.95 -2.94
C GLU A 127 -8.69 -4.03 -2.12
N MET A 128 -8.94 -5.17 -2.77
CA MET A 128 -9.54 -6.38 -2.19
C MET A 128 -8.70 -7.59 -2.60
N ASN A 129 -8.93 -8.74 -1.97
CA ASN A 129 -8.35 -10.00 -2.42
C ASN A 129 -8.61 -10.22 -3.92
N LEU A 130 -7.67 -10.83 -4.61
CA LEU A 130 -7.78 -11.14 -6.04
C LEU A 130 -9.11 -11.82 -6.38
N ASN A 131 -9.76 -11.35 -7.43
CA ASN A 131 -11.07 -11.81 -7.90
C ASN A 131 -12.25 -11.54 -6.95
N TRP A 132 -12.08 -10.83 -5.83
CA TRP A 132 -13.18 -10.59 -4.89
C TRP A 132 -14.39 -9.94 -5.57
N PHE A 133 -14.17 -8.89 -6.36
CA PHE A 133 -15.24 -8.20 -7.10
C PHE A 133 -15.96 -9.13 -8.07
N LYS A 134 -15.20 -9.89 -8.86
CA LYS A 134 -15.72 -10.85 -9.83
C LYS A 134 -16.57 -11.93 -9.17
N GLN A 135 -16.10 -12.52 -8.07
CA GLN A 135 -16.83 -13.54 -7.30
C GLN A 135 -18.14 -13.02 -6.71
N LYS A 136 -18.24 -11.71 -6.45
CA LYS A 136 -19.42 -11.06 -5.90
C LYS A 136 -20.33 -10.42 -6.98
N GLY A 137 -19.97 -10.58 -8.26
CA GLY A 137 -20.70 -9.96 -9.37
C GLY A 137 -20.63 -8.44 -9.42
N ILE A 138 -19.62 -7.86 -8.73
CA ILE A 138 -19.38 -6.42 -8.68
C ILE A 138 -18.53 -6.04 -9.89
N LYS A 139 -18.93 -4.98 -10.61
CA LYS A 139 -18.30 -4.55 -11.87
C LYS A 139 -18.30 -3.04 -11.98
N ALA A 140 -17.67 -2.51 -13.02
CA ALA A 140 -17.76 -1.10 -13.37
C ALA A 140 -19.25 -0.65 -13.45
N GLY A 141 -19.52 0.54 -12.94
CA GLY A 141 -20.88 1.08 -12.75
C GLY A 141 -21.56 0.67 -11.43
N THR A 142 -21.02 -0.30 -10.67
CA THR A 142 -21.54 -0.63 -9.34
C THR A 142 -21.16 0.46 -8.34
N LYS A 143 -22.07 0.77 -7.42
CA LYS A 143 -21.83 1.78 -6.37
C LYS A 143 -21.30 1.15 -5.08
N ILE A 144 -20.27 1.77 -4.52
CA ILE A 144 -19.76 1.52 -3.18
C ILE A 144 -20.31 2.58 -2.24
N LEU A 145 -20.97 2.16 -1.17
CA LEU A 145 -21.55 3.03 -0.15
C LEU A 145 -20.61 3.13 1.05
N GLY A 146 -20.68 4.25 1.78
CA GLY A 146 -19.94 4.45 3.04
C GLY A 146 -18.60 5.13 2.87
N ILE A 147 -18.18 5.49 1.64
CA ILE A 147 -16.89 6.17 1.37
C ILE A 147 -16.83 7.53 2.07
N GLU A 148 -17.96 8.21 2.22
CA GLU A 148 -18.05 9.50 2.92
C GLU A 148 -17.58 9.45 4.38
N LYS A 149 -17.55 8.25 4.99
CA LYS A 149 -17.05 8.02 6.35
C LYS A 149 -15.52 8.04 6.44
N ALA A 150 -14.84 7.93 5.33
CA ALA A 150 -13.37 7.91 5.28
C ALA A 150 -12.73 9.27 5.56
N GLY A 151 -13.51 10.34 5.55
CA GLY A 151 -13.01 11.71 5.66
C GLY A 151 -12.39 12.20 4.35
N LYS A 152 -11.48 13.18 4.47
CA LYS A 152 -10.79 13.77 3.32
C LYS A 152 -9.37 13.23 3.19
N ALA A 153 -8.91 13.10 1.95
CA ALA A 153 -7.51 12.83 1.66
C ALA A 153 -6.62 13.96 2.22
N GLN A 154 -5.49 13.56 2.76
CA GLN A 154 -4.45 14.48 3.22
C GLN A 154 -3.23 14.38 2.28
N PRO A 155 -2.46 15.46 2.18
CA PRO A 155 -1.22 15.48 1.42
C PRO A 155 -0.25 14.37 1.81
#